data_6afc0b156e16af0d65ee34eef6b493cc
#
_entry.id   6afc0b156e16af0d65ee34eef6b493cc
#
_cell.length_a   1.000
_cell.length_b   1.000
_cell.length_c   1.000
_cell.angle_alpha   90.00
_cell.angle_beta   90.00
_cell.angle_gamma   90.00
#
_symmetry.space_group_name_H-M   'P 1'
#
loop_
_entity.id
_entity.type
_entity.pdbx_description
1 polymer ?
#
loop_
_entity_poly.entity_id
_entity_poly.type
_entity_poly.pdbx_seq_one_letter_code
_entity_poly.pdbx_strand_id
1 'polypeptide(L)'
;MDLSGYVDGYYSYNANRPGQNAGLQNGVLLGQINQLYNFDDQTDQFSLEAAKLTVNHDPDPVGAHVDLLFGRTNTFLHGADSPTANYIEQAYITMKPPKAKGFEMDFGQFVTSAGQEVIETMNNWSYSHGILFGYAIPYYHFGLRTSAPLTKVWTAGVQIVNGWNDDTSNNGGVTIGVTSSLVKPKYTWNANFYSGPSNTNTQKGYRNLIDTTLLLTPNAKFNWYVNYDYGQNRTVAGYFGPGTKEDDPHWQGIATSARVQVTGNAALIGRYEYFYDNQGFATGIKQTLNEFTGTYEYKWAAGLLMRAEYRRDWSDHLFFDKGNSATVKAQSTATLGLIAFFGPKR
;
A
#
# COMPACT_ATOMS: atom_id res chain seq x y z
N MET A 1 -16.61 10.00 20.01
CA MET A 1 -16.10 10.64 18.80
C MET A 1 -14.65 10.99 19.03
N ASP A 2 -13.74 10.47 18.21
CA ASP A 2 -12.30 10.60 18.37
C ASP A 2 -11.72 11.39 17.21
N LEU A 3 -10.81 12.30 17.52
CA LEU A 3 -10.04 13.08 16.56
C LEU A 3 -8.57 12.69 16.70
N SER A 4 -7.94 12.32 15.59
CA SER A 4 -6.51 12.02 15.51
C SER A 4 -5.94 12.47 14.16
N GLY A 5 -4.62 12.45 14.04
CA GLY A 5 -3.98 12.79 12.79
C GLY A 5 -2.47 12.71 12.88
N TYR A 6 -1.80 12.93 11.75
CA TYR A 6 -0.35 12.98 11.68
C TYR A 6 0.12 13.91 10.57
N VAL A 7 1.38 14.30 10.67
CA VAL A 7 2.15 14.98 9.61
C VAL A 7 3.42 14.18 9.40
N ASP A 8 3.69 13.84 8.15
CA ASP A 8 4.84 13.06 7.71
C ASP A 8 5.63 13.82 6.66
N GLY A 9 6.93 13.96 6.89
CA GLY A 9 7.84 14.61 5.96
C GLY A 9 9.21 13.94 5.97
N TYR A 10 9.89 14.02 4.83
CA TYR A 10 11.18 13.36 4.67
C TYR A 10 12.15 14.15 3.78
N TYR A 11 13.39 13.71 3.82
CA TYR A 11 14.41 13.98 2.82
C TYR A 11 14.97 12.65 2.32
N SER A 12 15.02 12.45 1.00
CA SER A 12 15.62 11.27 0.38
C SER A 12 16.76 11.70 -0.54
N TYR A 13 17.84 10.93 -0.55
CA TYR A 13 18.97 11.05 -1.47
C TYR A 13 19.07 9.81 -2.33
N ASN A 14 19.17 9.97 -3.67
CA ASN A 14 19.37 8.86 -4.59
C ASN A 14 20.79 8.93 -5.19
N ALA A 15 21.58 7.87 -4.98
CA ALA A 15 22.97 7.81 -5.47
C ALA A 15 23.07 7.83 -7.00
N ASN A 16 22.02 7.47 -7.72
CA ASN A 16 21.97 7.58 -9.17
C ASN A 16 21.72 9.00 -9.67
N ARG A 17 21.23 9.91 -8.81
CA ARG A 17 20.84 11.29 -9.16
C ARG A 17 19.98 11.33 -10.42
N PRO A 18 18.79 10.69 -10.42
CA PRO A 18 17.91 10.64 -11.58
C PRO A 18 17.53 12.05 -12.03
N GLY A 19 17.46 12.22 -13.33
CA GLY A 19 17.30 13.43 -14.12
C GLY A 19 16.82 14.71 -13.48
N GLN A 20 17.70 15.69 -13.38
CA GLN A 20 17.36 17.05 -12.93
C GLN A 20 16.63 17.89 -14.01
N ASN A 21 16.44 17.35 -15.25
CA ASN A 21 15.97 18.09 -16.40
C ASN A 21 14.69 17.52 -17.04
N ALA A 22 14.02 16.55 -16.44
CA ALA A 22 12.72 16.11 -16.92
C ALA A 22 11.68 17.18 -16.54
N GLY A 23 11.02 17.73 -17.56
CA GLY A 23 10.10 18.87 -17.40
C GLY A 23 8.93 18.62 -16.44
N LEU A 24 8.15 19.66 -16.21
CA LEU A 24 6.90 19.59 -15.45
C LEU A 24 5.82 18.87 -16.27
N GLN A 25 5.25 17.81 -15.75
CA GLN A 25 3.99 17.25 -16.24
C GLN A 25 2.92 17.44 -15.17
N ASN A 26 1.83 18.11 -15.52
CA ASN A 26 0.73 18.44 -14.59
C ASN A 26 1.18 19.18 -13.32
N GLY A 27 2.23 20.01 -13.41
CA GLY A 27 2.76 20.76 -12.27
C GLY A 27 3.73 19.98 -11.37
N VAL A 28 4.04 18.73 -11.72
CA VAL A 28 4.99 17.88 -11.01
C VAL A 28 6.31 17.83 -11.79
N LEU A 29 7.43 18.07 -11.10
CA LEU A 29 8.77 17.86 -11.66
C LEU A 29 8.94 16.37 -11.95
N LEU A 30 8.92 16.00 -13.24
CA LEU A 30 9.34 14.68 -13.66
C LEU A 30 10.86 14.62 -13.58
N GLY A 31 11.41 13.64 -12.91
CA GLY A 31 12.84 13.34 -13.01
C GLY A 31 13.64 13.33 -11.73
N GLN A 32 13.13 13.87 -10.65
CA GLN A 32 13.75 13.70 -9.32
C GLN A 32 12.90 12.75 -8.48
N ILE A 33 12.66 11.56 -9.03
CA ILE A 33 11.89 10.52 -8.34
C ILE A 33 12.72 9.25 -8.18
N ASN A 34 12.52 8.58 -7.07
CA ASN A 34 12.98 7.22 -6.84
C ASN A 34 12.07 6.27 -7.60
N GLN A 35 12.59 5.53 -8.57
CA GLN A 35 11.80 4.54 -9.27
C GLN A 35 11.46 3.37 -8.35
N LEU A 36 10.31 2.72 -8.57
CA LEU A 36 9.69 1.72 -7.71
C LEU A 36 9.19 2.25 -6.35
N TYR A 37 9.18 3.56 -6.16
CA TYR A 37 8.53 4.20 -5.03
C TYR A 37 7.21 4.80 -5.51
N ASN A 38 6.10 4.32 -4.99
CA ASN A 38 4.78 4.88 -5.28
C ASN A 38 4.37 5.95 -4.26
N PHE A 39 4.97 5.87 -3.10
CA PHE A 39 4.94 6.87 -2.03
C PHE A 39 6.34 7.45 -1.91
N ASP A 40 6.66 8.30 -0.97
CA ASP A 40 8.00 8.81 -0.68
C ASP A 40 8.98 8.86 -1.89
N ASP A 41 8.44 9.11 -3.09
CA ASP A 41 9.11 9.00 -4.38
C ASP A 41 10.06 10.18 -4.70
N GLN A 42 9.93 11.31 -4.00
CA GLN A 42 10.75 12.49 -4.26
C GLN A 42 12.17 12.30 -3.75
N THR A 43 13.17 12.67 -4.54
CA THR A 43 14.59 12.60 -4.14
C THR A 43 15.29 13.93 -4.26
N ASP A 44 16.39 14.08 -3.51
CA ASP A 44 17.25 15.27 -3.44
C ASP A 44 16.52 16.55 -3.00
N GLN A 45 15.42 16.41 -2.27
CA GLN A 45 14.61 17.51 -1.73
C GLN A 45 13.86 17.12 -0.44
N PHE A 46 13.45 18.13 0.34
CA PHE A 46 12.50 17.93 1.43
C PHE A 46 11.08 17.85 0.88
N SER A 47 10.32 16.87 1.36
CA SER A 47 8.96 16.62 0.88
C SER A 47 8.00 16.42 2.02
N LEU A 48 6.78 16.96 1.88
CA LEU A 48 5.63 16.62 2.69
C LEU A 48 4.99 15.37 2.09
N GLU A 49 5.18 14.23 2.75
CA GLU A 49 4.61 12.98 2.29
C GLU A 49 3.11 12.94 2.53
N ALA A 50 2.72 13.18 3.78
CA ALA A 50 1.31 13.13 4.15
C ALA A 50 1.00 14.08 5.30
N ALA A 51 -0.23 14.63 5.28
CA ALA A 51 -0.90 15.21 6.43
C ALA A 51 -2.31 14.65 6.48
N LYS A 52 -2.64 13.93 7.56
CA LYS A 52 -3.90 13.19 7.70
C LYS A 52 -4.68 13.67 8.92
N LEU A 53 -5.99 13.79 8.74
CA LEU A 53 -6.94 14.02 9.80
C LEU A 53 -7.98 12.91 9.81
N THR A 54 -8.13 12.25 10.95
CA THR A 54 -9.09 11.16 11.17
C THR A 54 -10.17 11.59 12.15
N VAL A 55 -11.42 11.38 11.75
CA VAL A 55 -12.61 11.49 12.62
C VAL A 55 -13.26 10.11 12.70
N ASN A 56 -13.41 9.59 13.91
CA ASN A 56 -14.01 8.27 14.15
C ASN A 56 -15.14 8.36 15.16
N HIS A 57 -16.22 7.65 14.86
CA HIS A 57 -17.35 7.39 15.77
C HIS A 57 -17.61 5.89 15.80
N ASP A 58 -17.30 5.26 16.93
CA ASP A 58 -17.47 3.81 17.10
C ASP A 58 -18.95 3.40 16.96
N PRO A 59 -19.23 2.23 16.36
CA PRO A 59 -20.59 1.78 16.13
C PRO A 59 -21.31 1.34 17.41
N ASP A 60 -22.46 1.98 17.71
CA ASP A 60 -23.41 1.61 18.78
C ASP A 60 -24.89 1.91 18.36
N PRO A 61 -25.51 1.11 17.52
CA PRO A 61 -24.99 0.07 16.58
C PRO A 61 -24.45 0.63 15.26
N VAL A 62 -24.49 1.93 15.04
CA VAL A 62 -24.04 2.61 13.82
C VAL A 62 -22.85 3.52 14.16
N GLY A 63 -21.80 3.42 13.38
CA GLY A 63 -20.62 4.26 13.44
C GLY A 63 -20.29 4.92 12.12
N ALA A 64 -19.28 5.77 12.12
CA ALA A 64 -18.75 6.39 10.91
C ALA A 64 -17.25 6.65 11.08
N HIS A 65 -16.52 6.52 9.98
CA HIS A 65 -15.10 6.80 9.89
C HIS A 65 -14.82 7.71 8.71
N VAL A 66 -14.02 8.76 8.91
CA VAL A 66 -13.59 9.66 7.85
C VAL A 66 -12.11 9.97 8.03
N ASP A 67 -11.35 9.73 6.97
CA ASP A 67 -9.95 10.13 6.84
C ASP A 67 -9.80 11.15 5.72
N LEU A 68 -9.26 12.32 6.05
CA LEU A 68 -8.84 13.33 5.08
C LEU A 68 -7.32 13.28 4.96
N LEU A 69 -6.83 13.10 3.73
CA LEU A 69 -5.42 12.94 3.41
C LEU A 69 -4.97 14.05 2.45
N PHE A 70 -3.82 14.64 2.75
CA PHE A 70 -3.16 15.67 1.97
C PHE A 70 -1.69 15.31 1.80
N GLY A 71 -1.04 15.84 0.78
CA GLY A 71 0.38 15.62 0.52
C GLY A 71 0.63 14.72 -0.70
N ARG A 72 1.86 14.24 -0.83
CA ARG A 72 2.31 13.44 -1.98
C ARG A 72 1.58 12.11 -2.07
N THR A 73 1.44 11.42 -0.94
CA THR A 73 0.64 10.19 -0.82
C THR A 73 -0.75 10.36 -1.41
N ASN A 74 -1.45 11.44 -1.04
CA ASN A 74 -2.78 11.72 -1.58
C ASN A 74 -2.78 11.94 -3.09
N THR A 75 -1.80 12.68 -3.61
CA THR A 75 -1.67 12.92 -5.06
C THR A 75 -1.49 11.61 -5.82
N PHE A 76 -0.72 10.70 -5.27
CA PHE A 76 -0.50 9.38 -5.86
C PHE A 76 -1.77 8.51 -5.83
N LEU A 77 -2.43 8.42 -4.68
CA LEU A 77 -3.60 7.56 -4.49
C LEU A 77 -4.85 8.07 -5.24
N HIS A 78 -5.12 9.36 -5.15
CA HIS A 78 -6.41 9.95 -5.50
C HIS A 78 -6.31 11.08 -6.53
N GLY A 79 -5.12 11.31 -7.10
CA GLY A 79 -4.92 12.40 -8.07
C GLY A 79 -5.73 12.27 -9.36
N ALA A 80 -6.21 11.07 -9.68
CA ALA A 80 -7.09 10.78 -10.81
C ALA A 80 -8.58 10.75 -10.45
N ASP A 81 -8.92 10.82 -9.16
CA ASP A 81 -10.30 10.78 -8.67
C ASP A 81 -11.05 12.08 -8.97
N SER A 82 -12.34 12.07 -8.72
CA SER A 82 -13.18 13.27 -8.79
C SER A 82 -12.61 14.38 -7.90
N PRO A 83 -12.55 15.66 -8.35
CA PRO A 83 -12.03 16.77 -7.55
C PRO A 83 -12.72 16.96 -6.19
N THR A 84 -13.92 16.43 -6.01
CA THR A 84 -14.66 16.48 -4.75
C THR A 84 -14.34 15.33 -3.80
N ALA A 85 -13.75 14.24 -4.29
CA ALA A 85 -13.44 13.04 -3.53
C ALA A 85 -11.93 12.83 -3.32
N ASN A 86 -11.08 13.53 -4.06
CA ASN A 86 -9.64 13.28 -4.11
C ASN A 86 -8.85 13.58 -2.80
N TYR A 87 -9.50 14.10 -1.76
CA TYR A 87 -8.90 14.26 -0.42
C TYR A 87 -9.48 13.27 0.61
N ILE A 88 -10.36 12.39 0.19
CA ILE A 88 -10.97 11.38 1.04
C ILE A 88 -10.20 10.07 0.88
N GLU A 89 -9.37 9.74 1.86
CA GLU A 89 -8.71 8.43 1.88
C GLU A 89 -9.69 7.33 2.28
N GLN A 90 -10.47 7.59 3.33
CA GLN A 90 -11.53 6.71 3.79
C GLN A 90 -12.77 7.52 4.18
N ALA A 91 -13.94 7.02 3.81
CA ALA A 91 -15.22 7.51 4.31
C ALA A 91 -16.24 6.36 4.26
N TYR A 92 -16.59 5.82 5.41
CA TYR A 92 -17.54 4.71 5.47
C TYR A 92 -18.42 4.76 6.71
N ILE A 93 -19.59 4.15 6.58
CA ILE A 93 -20.53 3.92 7.67
C ILE A 93 -20.36 2.48 8.12
N THR A 94 -20.23 2.27 9.44
CA THR A 94 -20.17 0.95 10.05
C THR A 94 -21.49 0.59 10.69
N MET A 95 -22.00 -0.61 10.42
CA MET A 95 -23.14 -1.20 11.08
C MET A 95 -22.73 -2.45 11.86
N LYS A 96 -23.02 -2.45 13.17
CA LYS A 96 -22.70 -3.55 14.09
C LYS A 96 -23.94 -3.95 14.91
N PRO A 97 -24.83 -4.77 14.32
CA PRO A 97 -26.10 -5.10 14.97
C PRO A 97 -25.86 -5.85 16.30
N PRO A 98 -26.47 -5.45 17.42
CA PRO A 98 -26.15 -6.00 18.76
C PRO A 98 -26.38 -7.51 18.89
N LYS A 99 -27.32 -8.07 18.10
CA LYS A 99 -27.67 -9.50 18.13
C LYS A 99 -26.90 -10.35 17.12
N ALA A 100 -26.02 -9.75 16.30
CA ALA A 100 -25.34 -10.42 15.20
C ALA A 100 -23.99 -11.07 15.61
N LYS A 101 -23.75 -11.31 16.89
CA LYS A 101 -22.58 -12.03 17.44
C LYS A 101 -21.24 -11.47 16.94
N GLY A 102 -21.13 -10.14 16.82
CA GLY A 102 -19.91 -9.46 16.37
C GLY A 102 -19.78 -9.31 14.84
N PHE A 103 -20.82 -9.64 14.08
CA PHE A 103 -20.87 -9.28 12.66
C PHE A 103 -20.82 -7.77 12.50
N GLU A 104 -20.02 -7.32 11.55
CA GLU A 104 -19.83 -5.93 11.20
C GLU A 104 -19.90 -5.77 9.68
N MET A 105 -20.45 -4.64 9.24
CA MET A 105 -20.57 -4.29 7.83
C MET A 105 -20.24 -2.83 7.64
N ASP A 106 -19.30 -2.53 6.75
CA ASP A 106 -18.93 -1.19 6.33
C ASP A 106 -19.44 -0.92 4.91
N PHE A 107 -19.93 0.30 4.68
CA PHE A 107 -20.30 0.78 3.38
C PHE A 107 -19.66 2.14 3.11
N GLY A 108 -18.91 2.25 2.03
CA GLY A 108 -18.22 3.46 1.61
C GLY A 108 -16.83 3.18 1.04
N GLN A 109 -15.91 4.14 1.16
CA GLN A 109 -14.51 4.03 0.76
C GLN A 109 -13.65 3.60 1.94
N PHE A 110 -12.84 2.57 1.75
CA PHE A 110 -11.96 2.00 2.77
C PHE A 110 -10.67 1.44 2.16
N VAL A 111 -9.59 1.44 2.93
CA VAL A 111 -8.31 0.85 2.51
C VAL A 111 -8.43 -0.66 2.34
N THR A 112 -7.56 -1.22 1.50
CA THR A 112 -7.54 -2.66 1.21
C THR A 112 -7.27 -3.50 2.46
N SER A 113 -7.68 -4.76 2.40
CA SER A 113 -7.29 -5.78 3.39
C SER A 113 -6.05 -6.58 2.95
N ALA A 114 -5.57 -6.38 1.73
CA ALA A 114 -4.40 -7.07 1.19
C ALA A 114 -3.10 -6.42 1.65
N GLY A 115 -2.05 -7.22 1.78
CA GLY A 115 -0.71 -6.77 2.14
C GLY A 115 -0.42 -6.74 3.64
N GLN A 116 0.86 -6.70 3.96
CA GLN A 116 1.35 -6.54 5.33
C GLN A 116 1.63 -5.06 5.65
N GLU A 117 2.01 -4.29 4.66
CA GLU A 117 2.18 -2.84 4.76
C GLU A 117 0.84 -2.13 4.55
N VAL A 118 0.76 -0.90 5.01
CA VAL A 118 -0.39 0.00 4.91
C VAL A 118 0.04 1.35 4.36
N ILE A 119 -0.91 2.18 3.93
CA ILE A 119 -0.64 3.50 3.34
C ILE A 119 0.14 4.39 4.32
N GLU A 120 -0.26 4.42 5.59
CA GLU A 120 0.37 5.27 6.60
C GLU A 120 1.74 4.75 7.00
N THR A 121 2.78 5.48 6.65
CA THR A 121 4.18 5.18 6.96
C THR A 121 4.40 4.92 8.46
N MET A 122 3.69 5.64 9.33
CA MET A 122 3.82 5.48 10.79
C MET A 122 3.44 4.09 11.28
N ASN A 123 2.60 3.36 10.57
CA ASN A 123 2.11 2.02 10.91
C ASN A 123 2.99 0.91 10.29
N ASN A 124 3.85 1.24 9.35
CA ASN A 124 4.83 0.32 8.77
C ASN A 124 6.10 0.22 9.62
N TRP A 125 6.94 -0.77 9.36
CA TRP A 125 8.21 -0.91 10.05
C TRP A 125 9.32 -0.09 9.37
N SER A 126 9.36 -0.05 8.04
CA SER A 126 10.24 0.78 7.24
C SER A 126 9.60 2.14 6.93
N TYR A 127 10.40 3.11 6.50
CA TYR A 127 9.87 4.40 6.02
C TYR A 127 9.29 4.22 4.63
N SER A 128 10.10 3.72 3.68
CA SER A 128 9.64 3.46 2.33
C SER A 128 8.74 2.22 2.26
N HIS A 129 7.73 2.30 1.40
CA HIS A 129 6.89 1.17 1.08
C HIS A 129 7.62 0.18 0.17
N GLY A 130 7.35 -1.11 0.36
CA GLY A 130 7.93 -2.17 -0.43
C GLY A 130 7.40 -2.27 -1.86
N ILE A 131 8.09 -3.04 -2.70
CA ILE A 131 7.67 -3.29 -4.09
C ILE A 131 6.34 -4.04 -4.11
N LEU A 132 6.12 -5.00 -3.20
CA LEU A 132 4.86 -5.74 -3.13
C LEU A 132 3.69 -4.79 -2.83
N PHE A 133 3.81 -3.96 -1.81
CA PHE A 133 2.76 -2.99 -1.48
C PHE A 133 2.50 -2.05 -2.66
N GLY A 134 3.57 -1.58 -3.32
CA GLY A 134 3.46 -0.62 -4.42
C GLY A 134 2.86 -1.18 -5.71
N TYR A 135 3.07 -2.46 -6.02
CA TYR A 135 2.80 -2.99 -7.36
C TYR A 135 1.97 -4.27 -7.39
N ALA A 136 1.80 -4.98 -6.27
CA ALA A 136 1.12 -6.26 -6.28
C ALA A 136 -0.37 -6.18 -5.90
N ILE A 137 -0.77 -5.18 -5.13
CA ILE A 137 -2.07 -5.12 -4.45
C ILE A 137 -2.83 -3.81 -4.72
N PRO A 138 -4.16 -3.75 -4.53
CA PRO A 138 -4.90 -2.48 -4.48
C PRO A 138 -4.60 -1.73 -3.19
N TYR A 139 -4.82 -0.41 -3.18
CA TYR A 139 -4.67 0.44 -1.98
C TYR A 139 -5.99 0.67 -1.27
N TYR A 140 -7.08 0.88 -2.03
CA TYR A 140 -8.40 1.15 -1.50
C TYR A 140 -9.51 0.57 -2.38
N HIS A 141 -10.70 0.57 -1.83
CA HIS A 141 -11.93 0.13 -2.49
C HIS A 141 -13.10 1.03 -2.10
N PHE A 142 -14.07 1.14 -2.97
CA PHE A 142 -15.38 1.70 -2.65
C PHE A 142 -16.45 0.61 -2.78
N GLY A 143 -17.26 0.39 -1.75
CA GLY A 143 -18.33 -0.59 -1.77
C GLY A 143 -18.74 -1.08 -0.40
N LEU A 144 -19.04 -2.36 -0.32
CA LEU A 144 -19.44 -3.06 0.89
C LEU A 144 -18.35 -4.03 1.32
N ARG A 145 -17.96 -4.00 2.60
CA ARG A 145 -17.19 -5.07 3.22
C ARG A 145 -17.88 -5.58 4.48
N THR A 146 -17.72 -6.88 4.73
CA THR A 146 -18.24 -7.54 5.92
C THR A 146 -17.15 -8.19 6.72
N SER A 147 -17.38 -8.38 8.02
CA SER A 147 -16.51 -9.10 8.93
C SER A 147 -17.36 -9.88 9.93
N ALA A 148 -17.08 -11.16 10.08
CA ALA A 148 -17.77 -12.03 11.01
C ALA A 148 -16.78 -12.90 11.77
N PRO A 149 -16.77 -12.86 13.14
CA PRO A 149 -15.98 -13.78 13.94
C PRO A 149 -16.59 -15.19 13.85
N LEU A 150 -15.87 -16.11 13.21
CA LEU A 150 -16.26 -17.51 13.11
C LEU A 150 -15.92 -18.28 14.38
N THR A 151 -14.83 -17.88 15.03
CA THR A 151 -14.39 -18.36 16.34
C THR A 151 -13.77 -17.21 17.14
N LYS A 152 -13.26 -17.48 18.35
CA LYS A 152 -12.55 -16.47 19.18
C LYS A 152 -11.25 -15.97 18.54
N VAL A 153 -10.71 -16.68 17.56
CA VAL A 153 -9.40 -16.39 16.93
C VAL A 153 -9.46 -16.29 15.42
N TRP A 154 -10.59 -16.60 14.80
CA TRP A 154 -10.75 -16.61 13.36
C TRP A 154 -11.92 -15.74 12.94
N THR A 155 -11.65 -14.79 12.05
CA THR A 155 -12.60 -13.88 11.43
C THR A 155 -12.56 -14.07 9.93
N ALA A 156 -13.70 -14.02 9.26
CA ALA A 156 -13.78 -14.04 7.80
C ALA A 156 -14.76 -12.97 7.33
N GLY A 157 -14.61 -12.55 6.07
CA GLY A 157 -15.45 -11.51 5.47
C GLY A 157 -15.57 -11.66 3.95
N VAL A 158 -16.57 -10.98 3.41
CA VAL A 158 -16.79 -10.83 1.97
C VAL A 158 -16.85 -9.34 1.66
N GLN A 159 -16.30 -8.96 0.53
CA GLN A 159 -16.32 -7.61 0.00
C GLN A 159 -16.98 -7.61 -1.39
N ILE A 160 -17.77 -6.59 -1.68
CA ILE A 160 -18.36 -6.32 -2.99
C ILE A 160 -18.04 -4.87 -3.31
N VAL A 161 -17.10 -4.64 -4.22
CA VAL A 161 -16.49 -3.32 -4.44
C VAL A 161 -16.44 -2.96 -5.92
N ASN A 162 -16.27 -1.67 -6.22
CA ASN A 162 -16.21 -1.16 -7.60
C ASN A 162 -15.01 -1.71 -8.40
N GLY A 163 -13.87 -1.95 -7.74
CA GLY A 163 -12.65 -2.40 -8.42
C GLY A 163 -11.40 -2.21 -7.58
N TRP A 164 -10.25 -2.05 -8.25
CA TRP A 164 -8.96 -1.74 -7.67
C TRP A 164 -8.72 -0.23 -7.77
N ASN A 165 -8.61 0.43 -6.62
CA ASN A 165 -8.40 1.88 -6.55
C ASN A 165 -9.44 2.67 -7.38
N ASP A 166 -10.68 2.20 -7.37
CA ASP A 166 -11.79 2.79 -8.10
C ASP A 166 -12.83 3.33 -7.11
N ASP A 167 -12.92 4.65 -6.98
CA ASP A 167 -14.02 5.34 -6.27
C ASP A 167 -15.33 5.17 -7.05
N THR A 168 -15.24 5.18 -8.38
CA THR A 168 -16.34 4.99 -9.31
C THR A 168 -16.02 3.87 -10.30
N SER A 169 -16.93 2.94 -10.51
CA SER A 169 -16.70 1.82 -11.44
C SER A 169 -16.44 2.32 -12.86
N ASN A 170 -15.33 1.90 -13.45
CA ASN A 170 -14.92 2.25 -14.80
C ASN A 170 -15.40 1.25 -15.87
N ASN A 171 -16.07 0.17 -15.46
CA ASN A 171 -16.52 -0.92 -16.36
C ASN A 171 -17.94 -1.43 -16.09
N GLY A 172 -18.62 -0.89 -15.06
CA GLY A 172 -19.97 -1.28 -14.66
C GLY A 172 -20.06 -2.66 -13.98
N GLY A 173 -18.95 -3.29 -13.67
CA GLY A 173 -18.89 -4.54 -12.92
C GLY A 173 -18.47 -4.32 -11.45
N VAL A 174 -18.44 -5.42 -10.69
CA VAL A 174 -17.98 -5.43 -9.30
C VAL A 174 -16.85 -6.43 -9.11
N THR A 175 -15.96 -6.13 -8.18
CA THR A 175 -14.94 -7.06 -7.70
C THR A 175 -15.44 -7.70 -6.41
N ILE A 176 -15.31 -9.02 -6.33
CA ILE A 176 -15.61 -9.79 -5.12
C ILE A 176 -14.29 -10.03 -4.38
N GLY A 177 -14.27 -9.69 -3.10
CA GLY A 177 -13.19 -10.01 -2.18
C GLY A 177 -13.64 -11.04 -1.15
N VAL A 178 -12.73 -11.96 -0.77
CA VAL A 178 -12.90 -12.86 0.37
C VAL A 178 -11.70 -12.67 1.27
N THR A 179 -11.95 -12.43 2.55
CA THR A 179 -10.91 -12.15 3.54
C THR A 179 -10.97 -13.14 4.69
N SER A 180 -9.83 -13.49 5.24
CA SER A 180 -9.71 -14.39 6.37
C SER A 180 -8.56 -13.93 7.26
N SER A 181 -8.78 -13.86 8.57
CA SER A 181 -7.79 -13.47 9.58
C SER A 181 -7.82 -14.43 10.75
N LEU A 182 -6.67 -15.03 11.05
CA LEU A 182 -6.45 -15.90 12.20
C LEU A 182 -5.47 -15.20 13.16
N VAL A 183 -5.97 -14.79 14.32
CA VAL A 183 -5.18 -14.05 15.32
C VAL A 183 -4.93 -14.93 16.55
N LYS A 184 -3.67 -15.17 16.84
CA LYS A 184 -3.18 -15.90 18.02
C LYS A 184 -2.15 -15.05 18.78
N PRO A 185 -1.86 -15.34 20.06
CA PRO A 185 -0.95 -14.50 20.86
C PRO A 185 0.46 -14.30 20.28
N LYS A 186 0.93 -15.21 19.44
CA LYS A 186 2.29 -15.17 18.88
C LYS A 186 2.33 -15.08 17.35
N TYR A 187 1.19 -15.08 16.70
CA TYR A 187 1.13 -14.89 15.25
C TYR A 187 -0.24 -14.42 14.79
N THR A 188 -0.25 -13.70 13.68
CA THR A 188 -1.43 -13.36 12.89
C THR A 188 -1.21 -13.87 11.47
N TRP A 189 -2.19 -14.58 10.93
CA TRP A 189 -2.19 -15.01 9.55
C TRP A 189 -3.42 -14.46 8.84
N ASN A 190 -3.20 -13.75 7.74
CA ASN A 190 -4.28 -13.26 6.87
C ASN A 190 -4.16 -13.91 5.50
N ALA A 191 -5.31 -14.14 4.87
CA ALA A 191 -5.41 -14.59 3.49
C ALA A 191 -6.58 -13.87 2.81
N ASN A 192 -6.30 -13.29 1.66
CA ASN A 192 -7.25 -12.51 0.88
C ASN A 192 -7.28 -13.01 -0.56
N PHE A 193 -8.44 -12.98 -1.15
CA PHE A 193 -8.66 -13.25 -2.57
C PHE A 193 -9.57 -12.19 -3.15
N TYR A 194 -9.18 -11.64 -4.30
CA TYR A 194 -10.02 -10.68 -5.04
C TYR A 194 -10.17 -11.15 -6.48
N SER A 195 -11.37 -10.99 -7.05
CA SER A 195 -11.65 -11.31 -8.45
C SER A 195 -12.73 -10.39 -9.00
N GLY A 196 -12.47 -9.76 -10.12
CA GLY A 196 -13.44 -8.90 -10.79
C GLY A 196 -12.96 -8.37 -12.14
N PRO A 197 -13.86 -7.79 -12.93
CA PRO A 197 -13.49 -7.16 -14.18
C PRO A 197 -12.56 -5.96 -13.92
N SER A 198 -11.57 -5.78 -14.76
CA SER A 198 -10.57 -4.71 -14.60
C SER A 198 -10.29 -3.93 -15.89
N ASN A 199 -10.89 -4.33 -17.01
CA ASN A 199 -10.72 -3.63 -18.27
C ASN A 199 -11.74 -2.49 -18.38
N THR A 200 -11.29 -1.28 -18.68
CA THR A 200 -12.16 -0.10 -18.82
C THR A 200 -13.22 -0.29 -19.90
N ASN A 201 -14.45 0.15 -19.64
CA ASN A 201 -15.61 0.09 -20.53
C ASN A 201 -16.07 -1.34 -20.92
N THR A 202 -15.63 -2.37 -20.20
CA THR A 202 -16.09 -3.75 -20.45
C THR A 202 -16.03 -4.61 -19.19
N GLN A 203 -16.99 -5.49 -19.02
CA GLN A 203 -16.97 -6.50 -17.94
C GLN A 203 -16.21 -7.79 -18.35
N LYS A 204 -15.59 -7.80 -19.52
CA LYS A 204 -14.75 -8.92 -19.96
C LYS A 204 -13.33 -8.71 -19.48
N GLY A 205 -12.63 -9.82 -19.22
CA GLY A 205 -11.28 -9.79 -18.63
C GLY A 205 -11.33 -9.53 -17.12
N TYR A 206 -10.57 -10.32 -16.39
CA TYR A 206 -10.62 -10.34 -14.93
C TYR A 206 -9.24 -10.12 -14.34
N ARG A 207 -9.19 -9.35 -13.27
CA ARG A 207 -8.03 -9.28 -12.38
C ARG A 207 -8.30 -10.15 -11.18
N ASN A 208 -7.33 -11.02 -10.90
CA ASN A 208 -7.35 -11.91 -9.74
C ASN A 208 -6.15 -11.59 -8.87
N LEU A 209 -6.33 -11.65 -7.56
CA LEU A 209 -5.27 -11.53 -6.57
C LEU A 209 -5.43 -12.61 -5.52
N ILE A 210 -4.35 -13.27 -5.19
CA ILE A 210 -4.16 -14.03 -3.95
C ILE A 210 -3.11 -13.30 -3.15
N ASP A 211 -3.45 -12.90 -1.94
CA ASP A 211 -2.56 -12.29 -0.96
C ASP A 211 -2.55 -13.13 0.31
N THR A 212 -1.39 -13.30 0.91
CA THR A 212 -1.30 -13.91 2.24
C THR A 212 -0.17 -13.33 3.05
N THR A 213 -0.43 -13.02 4.31
CA THR A 213 0.54 -12.47 5.25
C THR A 213 0.62 -13.31 6.52
N LEU A 214 1.83 -13.53 6.99
CA LEU A 214 2.09 -14.17 8.28
C LEU A 214 2.98 -13.27 9.12
N LEU A 215 2.42 -12.71 10.18
CA LEU A 215 3.16 -11.92 11.18
C LEU A 215 3.43 -12.81 12.40
N LEU A 216 4.69 -12.96 12.76
CA LEU A 216 5.14 -13.66 13.96
C LEU A 216 5.60 -12.67 15.01
N THR A 217 5.04 -12.80 16.23
CA THR A 217 5.35 -11.97 17.40
C THR A 217 5.75 -12.83 18.59
N PRO A 218 6.85 -13.60 18.48
CA PRO A 218 7.23 -14.57 19.50
C PRO A 218 7.54 -13.94 20.85
N ASN A 219 8.02 -12.68 20.86
CA ASN A 219 8.28 -11.90 22.07
C ASN A 219 8.30 -10.38 21.75
N ALA A 220 8.39 -9.54 22.78
CA ALA A 220 8.37 -8.09 22.64
C ALA A 220 9.60 -7.49 21.92
N LYS A 221 10.70 -8.23 21.79
CA LYS A 221 11.94 -7.72 21.20
C LYS A 221 12.11 -8.12 19.74
N PHE A 222 11.46 -9.18 19.29
CA PHE A 222 11.62 -9.68 17.94
C PHE A 222 10.27 -9.95 17.30
N ASN A 223 10.04 -9.36 16.12
CA ASN A 223 8.89 -9.60 15.27
C ASN A 223 9.39 -9.88 13.86
N TRP A 224 8.65 -10.70 13.13
CA TRP A 224 8.98 -11.07 11.76
C TRP A 224 7.72 -11.27 10.94
N TYR A 225 7.70 -10.79 9.69
CA TYR A 225 6.61 -11.13 8.78
C TYR A 225 7.10 -11.69 7.45
N VAL A 226 6.18 -12.40 6.81
CA VAL A 226 6.26 -12.81 5.40
C VAL A 226 4.93 -12.44 4.75
N ASN A 227 5.00 -11.84 3.56
CA ASN A 227 3.87 -11.56 2.68
C ASN A 227 4.15 -12.20 1.33
N TYR A 228 3.17 -12.86 0.73
CA TYR A 228 3.22 -13.39 -0.62
C TYR A 228 1.99 -12.96 -1.39
N ASP A 229 2.23 -12.48 -2.62
CA ASP A 229 1.20 -12.06 -3.55
C ASP A 229 1.35 -12.78 -4.89
N TYR A 230 0.22 -13.18 -5.46
CA TYR A 230 0.10 -13.61 -6.85
C TYR A 230 -1.07 -12.86 -7.48
N GLY A 231 -0.79 -12.10 -8.53
CA GLY A 231 -1.77 -11.36 -9.31
C GLY A 231 -1.77 -11.76 -10.77
N GLN A 232 -2.95 -11.72 -11.39
CA GLN A 232 -3.16 -12.00 -12.80
C GLN A 232 -4.16 -10.98 -13.36
N ASN A 233 -3.89 -10.44 -14.55
CA ASN A 233 -4.83 -9.53 -15.22
C ASN A 233 -5.13 -10.00 -16.64
N ARG A 234 -6.20 -10.75 -16.79
CA ARG A 234 -6.65 -11.20 -18.11
C ARG A 234 -7.21 -10.04 -18.91
N THR A 235 -6.57 -9.71 -20.01
CA THR A 235 -7.00 -8.67 -20.93
C THR A 235 -7.81 -9.28 -22.10
N VAL A 236 -8.71 -8.49 -22.67
CA VAL A 236 -9.46 -8.89 -23.86
C VAL A 236 -8.74 -8.44 -25.13
N ALA A 237 -8.95 -9.14 -26.24
CA ALA A 237 -8.42 -8.76 -27.54
C ALA A 237 -8.83 -7.32 -27.90
N GLY A 238 -7.87 -6.52 -28.37
CA GLY A 238 -8.08 -5.12 -28.71
C GLY A 238 -8.03 -4.12 -27.55
N TYR A 239 -7.85 -4.57 -26.31
CA TYR A 239 -7.83 -3.67 -25.15
C TYR A 239 -6.68 -2.65 -25.20
N PHE A 240 -5.49 -3.07 -25.60
CA PHE A 240 -4.33 -2.18 -25.80
C PHE A 240 -4.21 -1.61 -27.24
N GLY A 241 -5.27 -1.71 -28.03
CA GLY A 241 -5.33 -1.17 -29.39
C GLY A 241 -5.71 -2.21 -30.44
N PRO A 242 -6.06 -1.77 -31.67
CA PRO A 242 -6.46 -2.66 -32.74
C PRO A 242 -5.40 -3.72 -33.06
N GLY A 243 -5.78 -4.99 -33.11
CA GLY A 243 -4.90 -6.10 -33.44
C GLY A 243 -4.17 -6.73 -32.25
N THR A 244 -4.29 -6.19 -31.01
CA THR A 244 -3.76 -6.86 -29.81
C THR A 244 -4.60 -8.10 -29.52
N LYS A 245 -3.92 -9.19 -29.14
CA LYS A 245 -4.57 -10.45 -28.75
C LYS A 245 -4.98 -10.40 -27.26
N GLU A 246 -5.84 -11.35 -26.87
CA GLU A 246 -6.01 -11.67 -25.46
C GLU A 246 -4.66 -12.00 -24.85
N ASP A 247 -4.43 -11.51 -23.63
CA ASP A 247 -3.21 -11.75 -22.88
C ASP A 247 -3.52 -11.95 -21.41
N ASP A 248 -2.64 -12.64 -20.72
CA ASP A 248 -2.80 -13.11 -19.35
C ASP A 248 -1.57 -12.73 -18.51
N PRO A 249 -1.20 -11.42 -18.46
CA PRO A 249 -0.09 -10.99 -17.65
C PRO A 249 -0.31 -11.36 -16.18
N HIS A 250 0.76 -11.82 -15.55
CA HIS A 250 0.77 -12.14 -14.13
C HIS A 250 2.02 -11.59 -13.45
N TRP A 251 1.90 -11.32 -12.18
CA TRP A 251 2.98 -10.94 -11.29
C TRP A 251 2.93 -11.74 -10.02
N GLN A 252 4.07 -11.88 -9.37
CA GLN A 252 4.14 -12.51 -8.06
C GLN A 252 5.35 -11.98 -7.29
N GLY A 253 5.24 -12.03 -5.98
CA GLY A 253 6.35 -11.61 -5.16
C GLY A 253 6.24 -12.10 -3.72
N ILE A 254 7.36 -11.98 -3.04
CA ILE A 254 7.48 -12.27 -1.61
C ILE A 254 8.22 -11.13 -0.93
N ALA A 255 7.65 -10.64 0.16
CA ALA A 255 8.29 -9.69 1.07
C ALA A 255 8.52 -10.36 2.42
N THR A 256 9.66 -10.11 3.03
CA THR A 256 9.93 -10.51 4.40
C THR A 256 10.64 -9.40 5.15
N SER A 257 10.25 -9.17 6.39
CA SER A 257 10.90 -8.16 7.24
C SER A 257 10.98 -8.62 8.68
N ALA A 258 12.12 -8.33 9.29
CA ALA A 258 12.37 -8.59 10.71
C ALA A 258 12.60 -7.26 11.44
N ARG A 259 12.02 -7.13 12.63
CA ARG A 259 12.13 -5.97 13.51
C ARG A 259 12.68 -6.41 14.87
N VAL A 260 13.80 -5.79 15.26
CA VAL A 260 14.46 -6.04 16.55
C VAL A 260 14.41 -4.78 17.39
N GLN A 261 13.72 -4.84 18.54
CA GLN A 261 13.71 -3.76 19.52
C GLN A 261 15.05 -3.77 20.28
N VAL A 262 15.88 -2.75 20.05
CA VAL A 262 17.23 -2.65 20.64
C VAL A 262 17.17 -1.99 22.02
N THR A 263 16.38 -0.93 22.14
CA THR A 263 16.12 -0.24 23.43
C THR A 263 14.63 0.02 23.58
N GLY A 264 14.18 0.65 24.66
CA GLY A 264 12.77 1.05 24.83
C GLY A 264 12.24 1.94 23.69
N ASN A 265 13.12 2.72 23.06
CA ASN A 265 12.76 3.74 22.06
C ASN A 265 13.34 3.45 20.66
N ALA A 266 14.27 2.50 20.53
CA ALA A 266 14.99 2.25 19.27
C ALA A 266 14.78 0.83 18.76
N ALA A 267 14.56 0.69 17.45
CA ALA A 267 14.50 -0.59 16.75
C ALA A 267 15.36 -0.59 15.48
N LEU A 268 15.82 -1.79 15.11
CA LEU A 268 16.41 -2.08 13.80
C LEU A 268 15.48 -2.96 13.01
N ILE A 269 15.33 -2.62 11.73
CA ILE A 269 14.48 -3.34 10.80
C ILE A 269 15.27 -3.70 9.55
N GLY A 270 15.06 -4.91 9.04
CA GLY A 270 15.56 -5.34 7.74
C GLY A 270 14.44 -5.93 6.92
N ARG A 271 14.22 -5.43 5.70
CA ARG A 271 13.25 -5.94 4.73
C ARG A 271 13.98 -6.46 3.49
N TYR A 272 13.49 -7.54 2.93
CA TYR A 272 13.90 -8.05 1.63
C TYR A 272 12.67 -8.42 0.83
N GLU A 273 12.69 -8.07 -0.47
CA GLU A 273 11.62 -8.41 -1.40
C GLU A 273 12.15 -8.99 -2.71
N TYR A 274 11.39 -9.90 -3.26
CA TYR A 274 11.50 -10.43 -4.61
C TYR A 274 10.19 -10.21 -5.33
N PHE A 275 10.23 -9.68 -6.55
CA PHE A 275 9.06 -9.45 -7.38
C PHE A 275 9.34 -9.83 -8.83
N TYR A 276 8.44 -10.57 -9.44
CA TYR A 276 8.51 -10.97 -10.83
C TYR A 276 7.27 -10.50 -11.59
N ASP A 277 7.48 -9.70 -12.64
CA ASP A 277 6.46 -9.24 -13.59
C ASP A 277 6.71 -9.90 -14.94
N ASN A 278 5.86 -10.85 -15.32
CA ASN A 278 6.13 -11.71 -16.47
C ASN A 278 6.00 -11.01 -17.82
N GLN A 279 5.25 -9.90 -17.88
CA GLN A 279 4.96 -9.19 -19.14
C GLN A 279 5.01 -7.65 -18.99
N GLY A 280 5.41 -7.13 -17.83
CA GLY A 280 5.49 -5.70 -17.57
C GLY A 280 4.15 -5.04 -17.26
N PHE A 281 3.17 -5.81 -16.83
CA PHE A 281 1.86 -5.26 -16.49
C PHE A 281 1.91 -4.35 -15.26
N ALA A 282 2.66 -4.74 -14.24
CA ALA A 282 2.76 -4.00 -12.99
C ALA A 282 3.84 -2.91 -13.05
N THR A 283 4.98 -3.17 -13.70
CA THR A 283 6.18 -2.31 -13.64
C THR A 283 6.58 -1.70 -14.98
N GLY A 284 5.79 -1.92 -16.04
CA GLY A 284 6.03 -1.38 -17.39
C GLY A 284 6.93 -2.22 -18.27
N ILE A 285 7.77 -3.10 -17.73
CA ILE A 285 8.60 -4.04 -18.48
C ILE A 285 8.62 -5.41 -17.80
N LYS A 286 8.79 -6.47 -18.61
CA LYS A 286 9.06 -7.81 -18.08
C LYS A 286 10.38 -7.81 -17.35
N GLN A 287 10.36 -8.09 -16.04
CA GLN A 287 11.57 -8.06 -15.22
C GLN A 287 11.42 -8.82 -13.91
N THR A 288 12.58 -9.11 -13.32
CA THR A 288 12.72 -9.57 -11.94
C THR A 288 13.33 -8.45 -11.12
N LEU A 289 12.65 -8.06 -10.07
CA LEU A 289 13.07 -7.02 -9.12
C LEU A 289 13.40 -7.63 -7.78
N ASN A 290 14.38 -7.04 -7.14
CA ASN A 290 14.70 -7.32 -5.75
C ASN A 290 14.93 -6.01 -5.00
N GLU A 291 14.67 -6.04 -3.72
CA GLU A 291 14.84 -4.91 -2.81
C GLU A 291 15.43 -5.37 -1.49
N PHE A 292 16.33 -4.56 -0.95
CA PHE A 292 16.80 -4.67 0.43
C PHE A 292 16.71 -3.32 1.11
N THR A 293 16.06 -3.27 2.26
CA THR A 293 15.93 -2.05 3.09
C THR A 293 16.43 -2.33 4.51
N GLY A 294 17.28 -1.44 5.02
CA GLY A 294 17.69 -1.40 6.42
C GLY A 294 17.21 -0.09 7.06
N THR A 295 16.44 -0.18 8.13
CA THR A 295 15.85 0.99 8.82
C THR A 295 16.27 1.02 10.28
N TYR A 296 16.71 2.18 10.75
CA TYR A 296 16.80 2.54 12.17
C TYR A 296 15.60 3.40 12.54
N GLU A 297 14.78 2.90 13.47
CA GLU A 297 13.63 3.60 14.01
C GLU A 297 13.94 4.12 15.40
N TYR A 298 13.56 5.39 15.67
CA TYR A 298 13.68 5.99 16.99
C TYR A 298 12.40 6.76 17.37
N LYS A 299 11.78 6.37 18.47
CA LYS A 299 10.64 7.07 19.08
C LYS A 299 11.15 8.11 20.06
N TRP A 300 11.20 9.37 19.60
CA TRP A 300 11.79 10.46 20.39
C TRP A 300 10.95 10.83 21.61
N ALA A 301 9.66 10.93 21.42
CA ALA A 301 8.70 11.21 22.47
C ALA A 301 7.33 10.61 22.09
N ALA A 302 6.35 10.72 22.99
CA ALA A 302 4.98 10.40 22.61
C ALA A 302 4.55 11.33 21.46
N GLY A 303 4.24 10.74 20.30
CA GLY A 303 3.81 11.47 19.11
C GLY A 303 4.90 11.91 18.14
N LEU A 304 6.17 11.51 18.33
CA LEU A 304 7.24 11.79 17.35
C LEU A 304 8.07 10.54 17.05
N LEU A 305 8.11 10.15 15.77
CA LEU A 305 8.84 9.03 15.22
C LEU A 305 9.84 9.52 14.18
N MET A 306 11.08 9.04 14.26
CA MET A 306 12.12 9.26 13.28
C MET A 306 12.54 7.91 12.68
N ARG A 307 12.78 7.88 11.37
CA ARG A 307 13.39 6.74 10.67
C ARG A 307 14.52 7.21 9.78
N ALA A 308 15.68 6.56 9.94
CA ALA A 308 16.80 6.66 9.02
C ALA A 308 16.90 5.35 8.25
N GLU A 309 16.90 5.42 6.94
CA GLU A 309 16.75 4.24 6.09
C GLU A 309 17.75 4.24 4.96
N TYR A 310 18.31 3.07 4.65
CA TYR A 310 19.00 2.78 3.42
C TYR A 310 18.24 1.72 2.67
N ARG A 311 17.98 1.95 1.37
CA ARG A 311 17.34 1.00 0.48
C ARG A 311 18.15 0.81 -0.80
N ARG A 312 18.19 -0.43 -1.28
CA ARG A 312 18.74 -0.79 -2.58
C ARG A 312 17.75 -1.64 -3.34
N ASP A 313 17.41 -1.17 -4.55
CA ASP A 313 16.60 -1.88 -5.52
C ASP A 313 17.48 -2.32 -6.68
N TRP A 314 17.22 -3.50 -7.26
CA TRP A 314 17.89 -3.95 -8.46
C TRP A 314 17.01 -4.82 -9.35
N SER A 315 17.26 -4.74 -10.65
CA SER A 315 16.57 -5.45 -11.73
C SER A 315 17.54 -6.31 -12.53
N ASP A 316 17.05 -7.34 -13.17
CA ASP A 316 17.76 -8.09 -14.22
C ASP A 316 17.88 -7.28 -15.52
N HIS A 317 17.13 -6.17 -15.65
CA HIS A 317 17.14 -5.25 -16.80
C HIS A 317 17.73 -3.88 -16.45
N LEU A 318 18.09 -3.08 -17.48
CA LEU A 318 18.37 -1.65 -17.35
C LEU A 318 17.03 -0.95 -17.13
N PHE A 319 16.78 -0.49 -15.90
CA PHE A 319 15.48 0.04 -15.50
C PHE A 319 15.58 1.38 -14.77
N PHE A 320 16.56 1.52 -13.88
CA PHE A 320 16.67 2.69 -13.01
C PHE A 320 17.39 3.84 -13.72
N ASP A 321 16.84 5.03 -13.65
CA ASP A 321 17.46 6.23 -14.20
C ASP A 321 18.74 6.59 -13.47
N LYS A 322 19.74 7.06 -14.23
CA LYS A 322 20.99 7.59 -13.71
C LYS A 322 21.36 8.88 -14.43
N GLY A 323 21.53 9.96 -13.66
CA GLY A 323 21.73 11.28 -14.24
C GLY A 323 20.57 11.64 -15.19
N ASN A 324 20.88 12.32 -16.29
CA ASN A 324 19.88 12.85 -17.21
C ASN A 324 19.51 11.94 -18.40
N SER A 325 20.22 10.85 -18.63
CA SER A 325 20.05 10.09 -19.88
C SER A 325 20.48 8.63 -19.85
N ALA A 326 21.04 8.15 -18.75
CA ALA A 326 21.47 6.75 -18.63
C ALA A 326 20.48 5.95 -17.80
N THR A 327 20.36 4.65 -18.11
CA THR A 327 19.66 3.67 -17.27
C THR A 327 20.64 2.63 -16.74
N VAL A 328 20.43 2.21 -15.52
CA VAL A 328 21.24 1.20 -14.81
C VAL A 328 20.35 0.12 -14.21
N LYS A 329 20.97 -0.97 -13.75
CA LYS A 329 20.24 -2.11 -13.18
C LYS A 329 19.90 -1.93 -11.70
N ALA A 330 20.37 -0.90 -11.04
CA ALA A 330 20.14 -0.73 -9.60
C ALA A 330 20.12 0.74 -9.21
N GLN A 331 19.39 1.03 -8.13
CA GLN A 331 19.46 2.30 -7.40
C GLN A 331 19.75 2.07 -5.93
N SER A 332 20.29 3.08 -5.26
CA SER A 332 20.45 3.11 -3.82
C SER A 332 20.00 4.45 -3.29
N THR A 333 19.20 4.43 -2.24
CA THR A 333 18.64 5.62 -1.60
C THR A 333 19.00 5.65 -0.12
N ALA A 334 19.08 6.86 0.42
CA ALA A 334 19.15 7.10 1.86
C ALA A 334 18.07 8.11 2.24
N THR A 335 17.21 7.74 3.16
CA THR A 335 16.04 8.54 3.54
C THR A 335 16.05 8.82 5.03
N LEU A 336 15.72 10.07 5.40
CA LEU A 336 15.43 10.47 6.77
C LEU A 336 13.99 10.98 6.83
N GLY A 337 13.13 10.27 7.53
CA GLY A 337 11.74 10.62 7.74
C GLY A 337 11.43 11.02 9.17
N LEU A 338 10.52 12.00 9.33
CA LEU A 338 9.99 12.46 10.59
C LEU A 338 8.47 12.46 10.54
N ILE A 339 7.85 11.78 11.51
CA ILE A 339 6.40 11.63 11.60
C ILE A 339 5.95 12.13 12.95
N ALA A 340 5.15 13.20 12.97
CA ALA A 340 4.50 13.71 14.16
C ALA A 340 3.02 13.33 14.15
N PHE A 341 2.54 12.70 15.22
CA PHE A 341 1.17 12.23 15.32
C PHE A 341 0.50 12.59 16.66
N PHE A 342 -0.79 12.77 16.62
CA PHE A 342 -1.60 13.15 17.79
C PHE A 342 -2.93 12.39 17.79
N GLY A 343 -3.60 12.41 18.93
CA GLY A 343 -4.89 11.78 19.13
C GLY A 343 -4.89 10.80 20.29
N PRO A 344 -6.01 10.11 20.54
CA PRO A 344 -6.10 9.12 21.60
C PRO A 344 -5.06 8.01 21.36
N LYS A 345 -4.43 7.58 22.44
CA LYS A 345 -3.54 6.39 22.39
C LYS A 345 -4.41 5.17 22.05
N ARG A 346 -4.19 4.59 20.92
CA ARG A 346 -4.78 3.31 20.51
C ARG A 346 -3.85 2.15 20.85
#